data_74cf5ff0ae40f213fd6f9c9305b24888
#
_entry.id   74cf5ff0ae40f213fd6f9c9305b24888
#
_cell.length_a   1.000
_cell.length_b   1.000
_cell.length_c   1.000
_cell.angle_alpha   90.00
_cell.angle_beta   90.00
_cell.angle_gamma   90.00
#
_symmetry.space_group_name_H-M   'P 1'
#
loop_
_entity.id
_entity.type
_entity.pdbx_description
1 polymer ?
#
loop_
_entity_poly.entity_id
_entity_poly.type
_entity_poly.pdbx_seq_one_letter_code
_entity_poly.pdbx_strand_id
1 'polypeptide(L)'
;MSAKVAGEGTKAKPWKLKTPSGSSDYEMYRALDADPPAIVCTVGKTELRYHLRAIEDLHAMLKKHGDWMLLGSADEQKPVAEGTVEAWGRSPKNPVKGWYGLKKGLRGRFGMYMPPLLEELGLAEVEHNPKNNRMRAL
;
A
#
# COMPACT_ATOMS: atom_id res chain seq x y z
N MET A 1 -4.22 -17.44 -10.54
CA MET A 1 -3.01 -17.24 -11.32
C MET A 1 -2.79 -15.76 -11.62
N SER A 2 -1.62 -15.29 -11.39
CA SER A 2 -1.33 -13.87 -11.49
C SER A 2 -0.75 -13.46 -12.84
N ALA A 3 -1.18 -14.11 -13.93
CA ALA A 3 -0.68 -13.82 -15.27
C ALA A 3 -0.87 -12.37 -15.70
N LYS A 4 -1.81 -11.66 -15.05
CA LYS A 4 -2.10 -10.27 -15.37
C LYS A 4 -1.23 -9.28 -14.62
N VAL A 5 -0.46 -9.73 -13.64
CA VAL A 5 0.41 -8.85 -12.87
C VAL A 5 1.60 -8.45 -13.73
N ALA A 6 1.78 -7.15 -13.93
CA ALA A 6 2.91 -6.62 -14.67
C ALA A 6 4.13 -6.65 -13.76
N GLY A 7 5.12 -7.47 -14.12
CA GLY A 7 6.31 -7.68 -13.33
C GLY A 7 6.16 -8.83 -12.36
N GLU A 8 7.20 -9.12 -11.62
CA GLU A 8 7.28 -10.27 -10.72
C GLU A 8 7.46 -9.86 -9.24
N GLY A 9 7.56 -8.57 -8.98
CA GLY A 9 7.79 -8.09 -7.63
C GLY A 9 9.22 -8.29 -7.16
N THR A 10 10.17 -8.40 -8.08
CA THR A 10 11.59 -8.47 -7.78
C THR A 10 12.26 -7.18 -8.22
N LYS A 11 13.46 -6.94 -7.74
CA LYS A 11 14.19 -5.74 -8.12
C LYS A 11 14.45 -5.68 -9.63
N ALA A 12 14.73 -6.83 -10.25
CA ALA A 12 14.97 -6.91 -11.69
C ALA A 12 13.68 -6.76 -12.50
N LYS A 13 12.55 -7.23 -11.95
CA LYS A 13 11.25 -7.17 -12.60
C LYS A 13 10.20 -6.68 -11.61
N PRO A 14 10.23 -5.39 -11.25
CA PRO A 14 9.29 -4.86 -10.27
C PRO A 14 7.86 -4.87 -10.79
N TRP A 15 6.90 -4.85 -9.86
CA TRP A 15 5.51 -4.64 -10.22
C TRP A 15 5.35 -3.22 -10.73
N LYS A 16 4.66 -3.06 -11.86
CA LYS A 16 4.36 -1.74 -12.45
C LYS A 16 2.92 -1.41 -12.13
N LEU A 17 2.72 -0.35 -11.38
CA LEU A 17 1.44 -0.01 -10.79
C LEU A 17 1.05 1.42 -11.13
N LYS A 18 -0.24 1.72 -10.92
CA LYS A 18 -0.77 3.09 -11.01
C LYS A 18 -1.46 3.44 -9.71
N THR A 19 -1.39 4.71 -9.33
CA THR A 19 -2.14 5.19 -8.17
C THR A 19 -3.64 4.98 -8.40
N PRO A 20 -4.45 4.96 -7.33
CA PRO A 20 -5.89 4.66 -7.48
C PRO A 20 -6.62 5.53 -8.48
N SER A 21 -6.29 6.83 -8.57
CA SER A 21 -6.90 7.73 -9.55
C SER A 21 -6.40 7.48 -10.98
N GLY A 22 -5.34 6.68 -11.14
CA GLY A 22 -4.72 6.43 -12.43
C GLY A 22 -3.82 7.55 -12.91
N SER A 23 -3.55 8.56 -12.08
CA SER A 23 -2.83 9.76 -12.51
C SER A 23 -1.31 9.63 -12.51
N SER A 24 -0.75 8.64 -11.83
CA SER A 24 0.69 8.47 -11.74
C SER A 24 1.08 7.00 -11.76
N ASP A 25 2.24 6.74 -12.36
CA ASP A 25 2.82 5.40 -12.39
C ASP A 25 3.88 5.28 -11.31
N TYR A 26 4.07 4.07 -10.79
CA TYR A 26 5.12 3.78 -9.83
C TYR A 26 5.43 2.30 -9.86
N GLU A 27 6.51 1.91 -9.17
CA GLU A 27 6.93 0.51 -9.14
C GLU A 27 7.16 0.07 -7.71
N MET A 28 6.96 -1.23 -7.48
CA MET A 28 7.26 -1.84 -6.19
C MET A 28 7.96 -3.18 -6.37
N TYR A 29 8.83 -3.52 -5.42
CA TYR A 29 9.41 -4.86 -5.38
C TYR A 29 9.68 -5.28 -3.93
N ARG A 30 9.83 -6.59 -3.72
CA ARG A 30 10.14 -7.14 -2.40
C ARG A 30 11.63 -7.09 -2.15
N ALA A 31 12.02 -6.51 -1.02
CA ALA A 31 13.39 -6.53 -0.54
C ALA A 31 13.45 -7.55 0.61
N LEU A 32 13.61 -8.81 0.26
CA LEU A 32 13.54 -9.92 1.22
C LEU A 32 14.73 -9.94 2.18
N ASP A 33 15.88 -9.43 1.74
CA ASP A 33 17.08 -9.41 2.55
C ASP A 33 17.20 -8.17 3.44
N ALA A 34 16.24 -7.25 3.34
CA ALA A 34 16.24 -6.07 4.18
C ALA A 34 15.83 -6.46 5.61
N ASP A 35 16.22 -5.65 6.58
CA ASP A 35 15.88 -5.88 7.98
C ASP A 35 15.21 -4.62 8.54
N PRO A 36 13.88 -4.67 8.75
CA PRO A 36 12.96 -5.78 8.46
C PRO A 36 12.74 -5.95 6.95
N PRO A 37 12.24 -7.11 6.52
CA PRO A 37 11.87 -7.29 5.12
C PRO A 37 10.90 -6.22 4.66
N ALA A 38 11.10 -5.70 3.46
CA ALA A 38 10.39 -4.50 3.02
C ALA A 38 9.87 -4.64 1.60
N ILE A 39 8.87 -3.79 1.30
CA ILE A 39 8.46 -3.49 -0.07
C ILE A 39 9.10 -2.16 -0.40
N VAL A 40 9.87 -2.10 -1.46
CA VAL A 40 10.47 -0.85 -1.94
C VAL A 40 9.53 -0.27 -2.99
N CYS A 41 9.14 0.98 -2.77
CA CYS A 41 8.22 1.70 -3.65
C CYS A 41 8.97 2.85 -4.31
N THR A 42 9.09 2.81 -5.63
CA THR A 42 9.82 3.83 -6.39
C THR A 42 8.84 4.70 -7.15
N VAL A 43 8.81 5.99 -6.81
CA VAL A 43 7.95 6.97 -7.43
C VAL A 43 8.84 8.07 -7.99
N GLY A 44 9.06 8.06 -9.31
CA GLY A 44 10.03 8.95 -9.92
C GLY A 44 11.42 8.68 -9.35
N LYS A 45 11.99 9.70 -8.72
CA LYS A 45 13.30 9.56 -8.06
C LYS A 45 13.19 9.31 -6.56
N THR A 46 11.98 9.20 -6.04
CA THR A 46 11.74 9.00 -4.62
C THR A 46 11.57 7.52 -4.32
N GLU A 47 12.25 7.06 -3.28
CA GLU A 47 12.12 5.69 -2.82
C GLU A 47 11.49 5.68 -1.44
N LEU A 48 10.37 4.96 -1.32
CA LEU A 48 9.70 4.72 -0.04
C LEU A 48 9.85 3.24 0.31
N ARG A 49 9.73 2.91 1.58
CA ARG A 49 9.81 1.53 2.06
C ARG A 49 8.70 1.28 3.06
N TYR A 50 8.05 0.13 2.92
CA TYR A 50 7.02 -0.32 3.84
C TYR A 50 7.36 -1.72 4.30
N HIS A 51 6.93 -2.10 5.52
CA HIS A 51 7.06 -3.48 5.97
C HIS A 51 6.47 -4.43 4.93
N LEU A 52 7.19 -5.49 4.59
CA LEU A 52 6.70 -6.47 3.62
C LEU A 52 5.39 -7.12 4.09
N ARG A 53 5.26 -7.33 5.38
CA ARG A 53 4.04 -7.92 5.95
C ARG A 53 2.79 -7.06 5.75
N ALA A 54 2.93 -5.84 5.26
CA ALA A 54 1.79 -4.98 4.98
C ALA A 54 0.79 -5.62 4.04
N ILE A 55 1.26 -6.44 3.09
CA ILE A 55 0.36 -7.12 2.15
C ILE A 55 -0.63 -8.00 2.92
N GLU A 56 -0.11 -8.89 3.77
CA GLU A 56 -0.95 -9.83 4.53
C GLU A 56 -1.76 -9.11 5.60
N ASP A 57 -1.13 -8.17 6.30
CA ASP A 57 -1.78 -7.47 7.40
C ASP A 57 -2.95 -6.61 6.91
N LEU A 58 -2.74 -5.90 5.81
CA LEU A 58 -3.81 -5.06 5.24
C LEU A 58 -4.95 -5.93 4.73
N HIS A 59 -4.63 -7.02 4.04
CA HIS A 59 -5.66 -7.95 3.56
C HIS A 59 -6.48 -8.52 4.73
N ALA A 60 -5.80 -8.95 5.79
CA ALA A 60 -6.48 -9.50 6.97
C ALA A 60 -7.39 -8.47 7.63
N MET A 61 -6.93 -7.23 7.75
CA MET A 61 -7.73 -6.16 8.34
C MET A 61 -8.98 -5.89 7.50
N LEU A 62 -8.82 -5.84 6.19
CA LEU A 62 -9.95 -5.57 5.29
C LEU A 62 -10.96 -6.72 5.31
N LYS A 63 -10.49 -7.97 5.41
CA LYS A 63 -11.40 -9.12 5.52
C LYS A 63 -12.21 -9.03 6.80
N LYS A 64 -11.58 -8.65 7.91
CA LYS A 64 -12.25 -8.49 9.19
C LYS A 64 -13.25 -7.33 9.13
N HIS A 65 -12.88 -6.25 8.44
CA HIS A 65 -13.75 -5.08 8.28
C HIS A 65 -15.01 -5.46 7.49
N GLY A 66 -14.86 -6.27 6.46
CA GLY A 66 -15.98 -6.84 5.72
C GLY A 66 -16.75 -5.90 4.81
N ASP A 67 -16.22 -4.71 4.55
CA ASP A 67 -16.89 -3.70 3.73
C ASP A 67 -15.85 -2.77 3.13
N TRP A 68 -16.32 -1.84 2.31
CA TRP A 68 -15.47 -0.80 1.74
C TRP A 68 -14.87 0.08 2.81
N MET A 69 -13.63 0.48 2.61
CA MET A 69 -12.92 1.39 3.51
C MET A 69 -12.23 2.47 2.68
N LEU A 70 -12.41 3.73 3.07
CA LEU A 70 -11.74 4.85 2.41
C LEU A 70 -10.23 4.71 2.54
N LEU A 71 -9.52 5.06 1.47
CA LEU A 71 -8.06 4.97 1.47
C LEU A 71 -7.42 6.04 2.34
N GLY A 72 -7.91 7.27 2.26
CA GLY A 72 -7.48 8.37 3.13
C GLY A 72 -6.03 8.74 3.02
N SER A 73 -5.41 8.54 1.87
CA SER A 73 -3.97 8.77 1.69
C SER A 73 -3.55 10.18 2.10
N ALA A 74 -2.43 10.27 2.81
CA ALA A 74 -1.85 11.54 3.23
C ALA A 74 -0.35 11.38 3.44
N ASP A 75 0.37 12.49 3.30
CA ASP A 75 1.79 12.53 3.64
C ASP A 75 2.00 12.28 5.12
N GLU A 76 3.22 11.90 5.48
CA GLU A 76 3.58 11.62 6.87
C GLU A 76 3.25 12.80 7.80
N GLN A 77 3.46 14.03 7.34
CA GLN A 77 3.29 15.23 8.14
C GLN A 77 1.85 15.71 8.26
N LYS A 78 0.93 15.10 7.50
CA LYS A 78 -0.47 15.53 7.49
C LYS A 78 -1.33 14.63 8.35
N PRO A 79 -2.35 15.19 9.00
CA PRO A 79 -3.30 14.38 9.76
C PRO A 79 -4.12 13.50 8.82
N VAL A 80 -4.66 12.41 9.37
CA VAL A 80 -5.48 11.47 8.61
C VAL A 80 -6.82 11.32 9.32
N ALA A 81 -7.86 11.06 8.52
CA ALA A 81 -9.16 10.75 9.07
C ALA A 81 -9.17 9.33 9.63
N GLU A 82 -9.79 9.14 10.79
CA GLU A 82 -9.94 7.81 11.36
C GLU A 82 -10.85 6.96 10.48
N GLY A 83 -10.67 5.65 10.55
CA GLY A 83 -11.45 4.72 9.76
C GLY A 83 -11.00 4.59 8.32
N THR A 84 -9.80 5.08 8.00
CA THR A 84 -9.24 4.96 6.65
C THR A 84 -8.07 3.99 6.64
N VAL A 85 -7.71 3.52 5.45
CA VAL A 85 -6.54 2.65 5.27
C VAL A 85 -5.28 3.37 5.73
N GLU A 86 -5.15 4.65 5.40
CA GLU A 86 -3.98 5.44 5.80
C GLU A 86 -3.86 5.54 7.33
N ALA A 87 -4.99 5.80 8.01
CA ALA A 87 -4.98 5.89 9.47
C ALA A 87 -4.58 4.55 10.11
N TRP A 88 -5.10 3.45 9.56
CA TRP A 88 -4.71 2.13 10.05
C TRP A 88 -3.22 1.87 9.82
N GLY A 89 -2.70 2.30 8.69
CA GLY A 89 -1.30 2.08 8.31
C GLY A 89 -0.29 2.82 9.18
N ARG A 90 -0.74 3.68 10.09
CA ARG A 90 0.12 4.41 11.04
C ARG A 90 -0.38 4.31 12.47
N SER A 91 -1.40 3.51 12.73
CA SER A 91 -2.03 3.41 14.04
C SER A 91 -1.22 2.54 14.99
N PRO A 92 -1.08 2.95 16.26
CA PRO A 92 -0.45 2.09 17.26
C PRO A 92 -1.24 0.81 17.54
N LYS A 93 -2.45 0.70 17.01
CA LYS A 93 -3.31 -0.47 17.21
C LYS A 93 -3.16 -1.52 16.10
N ASN A 94 -2.39 -1.24 15.06
CA ASN A 94 -2.19 -2.21 13.99
C ASN A 94 -1.11 -3.25 14.38
N PRO A 95 -0.93 -4.32 13.58
CA PRO A 95 0.03 -5.38 13.94
C PRO A 95 1.48 -4.94 14.16
N VAL A 96 1.95 -3.89 13.51
CA VAL A 96 3.31 -3.39 13.74
C VAL A 96 3.36 -2.28 14.78
N LYS A 97 2.20 -1.93 15.34
CA LYS A 97 2.04 -0.94 16.40
C LYS A 97 2.52 0.45 16.00
N GLY A 98 2.26 0.86 14.78
CA GLY A 98 2.63 2.16 14.28
C GLY A 98 2.77 2.17 12.77
N TRP A 99 3.74 2.92 12.30
CA TRP A 99 3.96 3.12 10.88
C TRP A 99 4.41 1.85 10.17
N TYR A 100 3.72 1.49 9.09
CA TYR A 100 4.25 0.51 8.15
C TYR A 100 5.37 1.11 7.31
N GLY A 101 5.33 2.41 7.08
CA GLY A 101 6.42 3.10 6.40
C GLY A 101 7.69 3.08 7.22
N LEU A 102 8.82 2.73 6.59
CA LEU A 102 10.08 2.51 7.28
C LEU A 102 11.04 3.69 7.17
N LYS A 103 10.89 4.50 6.13
CA LYS A 103 11.83 5.60 5.87
C LYS A 103 11.28 6.89 6.47
N LYS A 104 11.88 7.33 7.56
CA LYS A 104 11.46 8.55 8.26
C LYS A 104 11.39 9.73 7.29
N GLY A 105 10.29 10.48 7.35
CA GLY A 105 9.99 11.56 6.43
C GLY A 105 9.18 11.12 5.22
N LEU A 106 9.18 9.81 4.92
CA LEU A 106 8.47 9.25 3.78
C LEU A 106 7.62 8.04 4.19
N ARG A 107 7.11 8.05 5.43
CA ARG A 107 6.31 6.94 5.96
C ARG A 107 4.84 7.00 5.56
N GLY A 108 4.40 8.12 5.00
CA GLY A 108 3.01 8.32 4.60
C GLY A 108 2.66 7.67 3.27
N ARG A 109 1.48 8.03 2.77
CA ARG A 109 0.92 7.56 1.49
C ARG A 109 0.73 6.06 1.39
N PHE A 110 0.63 5.41 2.55
CA PHE A 110 0.31 3.98 2.63
C PHE A 110 -0.99 3.67 1.87
N GLY A 111 -2.01 4.51 2.06
CA GLY A 111 -3.30 4.37 1.41
C GLY A 111 -3.32 4.73 -0.08
N MET A 112 -2.19 5.17 -0.63
CA MET A 112 -2.06 5.43 -2.05
C MET A 112 -1.31 4.32 -2.76
N TYR A 113 -0.23 3.81 -2.16
CA TYR A 113 0.66 2.88 -2.85
C TYR A 113 0.39 1.41 -2.53
N MET A 114 -0.15 1.09 -1.36
CA MET A 114 -0.45 -0.31 -1.04
C MET A 114 -1.73 -0.83 -1.71
N PRO A 115 -2.83 -0.06 -1.81
CA PRO A 115 -4.05 -0.61 -2.40
C PRO A 115 -3.88 -1.13 -3.83
N PRO A 116 -3.24 -0.42 -4.77
CA PRO A 116 -3.05 -0.97 -6.11
C PRO A 116 -2.26 -2.27 -6.12
N LEU A 117 -1.33 -2.46 -5.19
CA LEU A 117 -0.58 -3.71 -5.09
C LEU A 117 -1.50 -4.86 -4.71
N LEU A 118 -2.36 -4.66 -3.71
CA LEU A 118 -3.31 -5.70 -3.33
C LEU A 118 -4.28 -6.02 -4.47
N GLU A 119 -4.68 -5.01 -5.22
CA GLU A 119 -5.54 -5.20 -6.38
C GLU A 119 -4.84 -6.08 -7.43
N GLU A 120 -3.59 -5.76 -7.75
CA GLU A 120 -2.80 -6.53 -8.73
C GLU A 120 -2.62 -7.98 -8.28
N LEU A 121 -2.48 -8.21 -6.99
CA LEU A 121 -2.31 -9.55 -6.45
C LEU A 121 -3.64 -10.31 -6.30
N GLY A 122 -4.76 -9.68 -6.66
CA GLY A 122 -6.07 -10.34 -6.57
C GLY A 122 -6.62 -10.44 -5.15
N LEU A 123 -6.10 -9.64 -4.24
CA LEU A 123 -6.49 -9.67 -2.82
C LEU A 123 -7.54 -8.63 -2.45
N ALA A 124 -7.76 -7.64 -3.31
CA ALA A 124 -8.68 -6.56 -2.99
C ALA A 124 -9.28 -5.95 -4.25
N GLU A 125 -10.46 -5.33 -4.09
CA GLU A 125 -11.03 -4.43 -5.07
C GLU A 125 -10.69 -3.01 -4.66
N VAL A 126 -10.36 -2.16 -5.62
CA VAL A 126 -10.02 -0.74 -5.39
C VAL A 126 -10.81 0.10 -6.36
N GLU A 127 -11.40 1.19 -5.87
CA GLU A 127 -12.08 2.16 -6.73
C GLU A 127 -11.03 3.01 -7.45
N HIS A 128 -11.39 3.47 -8.65
CA HIS A 128 -10.49 4.26 -9.49
C HIS A 128 -11.13 5.58 -9.93
N ASN A 129 -11.68 6.29 -8.96
CA ASN A 129 -12.23 7.62 -9.17
C ASN A 129 -11.11 8.67 -9.08
N PRO A 130 -11.37 9.91 -9.50
CA PRO A 130 -10.35 10.97 -9.35
C PRO A 130 -9.93 11.21 -7.90
N LYS A 131 -10.82 10.97 -6.93
CA LYS A 131 -10.54 11.14 -5.50
C LYS A 131 -11.52 10.36 -4.65
N ASN A 132 -11.24 10.26 -3.36
CA ASN A 132 -12.10 9.61 -2.36
C ASN A 132 -12.35 8.14 -2.66
N ASN A 133 -11.32 7.45 -3.10
CA ASN A 133 -11.41 6.04 -3.43
C ASN A 133 -11.45 5.17 -2.18
N ARG A 134 -12.06 3.99 -2.34
CA ARG A 134 -12.18 3.00 -1.28
C ARG A 134 -11.65 1.66 -1.77
N MET A 135 -11.42 0.75 -0.84
CA MET A 135 -11.04 -0.61 -1.16
C MET A 135 -11.75 -1.59 -0.24
N ARG A 136 -11.79 -2.85 -0.65
CA ARG A 136 -12.31 -3.94 0.18
C ARG A 136 -11.61 -5.23 -0.17
N ALA A 137 -11.57 -6.16 0.77
CA ALA A 137 -10.95 -7.46 0.54
C ALA A 137 -11.78 -8.32 -0.41
N LEU A 138 -11.07 -9.12 -1.18
CA LEU A 138 -11.65 -10.21 -1.97
C LEU A 138 -11.54 -11.52 -1.22
#